data_530ba76af4c9ad8d0bde30702e217cab
#
_entry.id   530ba76af4c9ad8d0bde30702e217cab
#
_cell.length_a   1.000
_cell.length_b   1.000
_cell.length_c   1.000
_cell.angle_alpha   90.00
_cell.angle_beta   90.00
_cell.angle_gamma   90.00
#
_symmetry.space_group_name_H-M   'P 1'
#
loop_
_entity.id
_entity.type
_entity.pdbx_description
1 polymer ?
#
loop_
_entity_poly.entity_id
_entity_poly.type
_entity_poly.pdbx_seq_one_letter_code
_entity_poly.pdbx_strand_id
1 'polypeptide(L)'
;PLSTAAQSFYKTVSDYRGVDKSAAAQEMQDEGGGVIAAPVDVRKTAKVEGADYTIRDGSVVIAAITSCTNTSNPYVMIGAGLVARKARALGLNRKPWVKTSLAPGSQVVSEYLEAAGLQEDLDAVGFNLAGYGCTTCIGNAGDLTPELNATITQNDIIAAAVLSGNRNFEARIHPNIRSNFLASPPLVVAYAIAGNMTKDLMTEPVGKDTNGVDVYLGDIWPSSQEVGELMRFAMNSEVFKKNYADVKGNPGALWERVSSTEGQVYNWPESTYIAEPPFFADFEMTPKAAATGITGARALGVFGDSITTDHISPAGSIKEDGPAGKWLKDHGVLK
;
A
#
# COMPACT_ATOMS: atom_id res chain seq x y z
N PRO A 1 13.32 -8.07 -8.38
CA PRO A 1 13.31 -9.47 -7.96
C PRO A 1 13.37 -9.59 -6.44
N LEU A 2 12.81 -10.67 -5.86
CA LEU A 2 12.85 -10.90 -4.41
C LEU A 2 14.29 -10.95 -3.87
N SER A 3 15.20 -11.56 -4.61
CA SER A 3 16.63 -11.67 -4.29
C SER A 3 17.37 -10.33 -4.19
N THR A 4 16.81 -9.25 -4.71
CA THR A 4 17.40 -7.90 -4.65
C THR A 4 16.61 -6.93 -3.76
N ALA A 5 15.55 -7.38 -3.10
CA ALA A 5 14.67 -6.51 -2.31
C ALA A 5 15.41 -5.87 -1.13
N ALA A 6 16.18 -6.64 -0.39
CA ALA A 6 17.00 -6.13 0.71
C ALA A 6 18.06 -5.12 0.23
N GLN A 7 18.73 -5.40 -0.89
CA GLN A 7 19.70 -4.48 -1.49
C GLN A 7 19.06 -3.17 -1.96
N SER A 8 17.86 -3.25 -2.56
CA SER A 8 17.08 -2.06 -2.93
C SER A 8 16.77 -1.20 -1.71
N PHE A 9 16.43 -1.82 -0.58
CA PHE A 9 16.20 -1.09 0.66
C PHE A 9 17.48 -0.41 1.18
N TYR A 10 18.61 -1.11 1.21
CA TYR A 10 19.90 -0.52 1.62
C TYR A 10 20.30 0.67 0.74
N LYS A 11 20.06 0.58 -0.57
CA LYS A 11 20.26 1.71 -1.47
C LYS A 11 19.38 2.90 -1.08
N THR A 12 18.10 2.66 -0.80
CA THR A 12 17.17 3.72 -0.33
C THR A 12 17.71 4.40 0.93
N VAL A 13 18.16 3.64 1.93
CA VAL A 13 18.74 4.20 3.17
C VAL A 13 19.97 5.07 2.86
N SER A 14 20.86 4.59 2.00
CA SER A 14 22.06 5.36 1.59
C SER A 14 21.70 6.66 0.87
N ASP A 15 20.71 6.61 0.00
CA ASP A 15 20.24 7.79 -0.75
C ASP A 15 19.62 8.85 0.20
N TYR A 16 18.87 8.43 1.21
CA TYR A 16 18.27 9.36 2.20
C TYR A 16 19.28 9.92 3.21
N ARG A 17 20.32 9.18 3.57
CA ARG A 17 21.27 9.59 4.59
C ARG A 17 22.53 10.22 4.06
N GLY A 18 22.65 10.36 2.73
CA GLY A 18 23.80 11.00 2.10
C GLY A 18 25.12 10.29 2.41
N VAL A 19 25.09 8.97 2.59
CA VAL A 19 26.32 8.19 2.76
C VAL A 19 27.11 8.32 1.47
N ASP A 20 28.25 9.00 1.57
CA ASP A 20 29.07 9.38 0.43
C ASP A 20 29.61 8.16 -0.30
N LYS A 21 29.12 7.93 -1.51
CA LYS A 21 29.52 6.81 -2.37
C LYS A 21 30.92 6.98 -2.93
N SER A 22 31.51 8.20 -2.79
CA SER A 22 32.73 8.56 -3.51
C SER A 22 34.01 8.01 -2.88
N ALA A 23 34.12 7.96 -1.55
CA ALA A 23 35.33 7.54 -0.91
C ALA A 23 35.55 6.01 -0.90
N ALA A 24 34.52 5.26 -0.44
CA ALA A 24 34.64 3.80 -0.33
C ALA A 24 34.63 3.05 -1.67
N ALA A 25 33.85 3.57 -2.66
CA ALA A 25 33.82 2.97 -3.99
C ALA A 25 35.06 3.28 -4.83
N GLN A 26 35.67 4.45 -4.63
CA GLN A 26 36.88 4.85 -5.33
C GLN A 26 38.11 4.06 -4.86
N GLU A 27 38.26 3.88 -3.54
CA GLU A 27 39.36 3.05 -2.99
C GLU A 27 39.30 1.58 -3.44
N MET A 28 38.09 1.02 -3.62
CA MET A 28 37.92 -0.37 -4.06
C MET A 28 38.11 -0.57 -5.57
N GLN A 29 37.87 0.44 -6.39
CA GLN A 29 38.10 0.38 -7.83
C GLN A 29 39.61 0.45 -8.17
N ASP A 30 40.37 1.15 -7.35
CA ASP A 30 41.81 1.29 -7.52
C ASP A 30 42.62 0.03 -7.09
N GLU A 31 42.03 -0.83 -6.23
CA GLU A 31 42.65 -2.07 -5.77
C GLU A 31 42.28 -3.35 -6.56
N GLY A 32 41.47 -3.22 -7.63
CA GLY A 32 41.19 -4.32 -8.56
C GLY A 32 40.36 -5.49 -7.99
N GLY A 33 39.75 -5.31 -6.85
CA GLY A 33 38.93 -6.32 -6.18
C GLY A 33 37.45 -6.08 -6.30
N GLY A 34 36.77 -6.92 -7.08
CA GLY A 34 35.30 -6.93 -7.17
C GLY A 34 34.62 -7.47 -5.91
N VAL A 35 34.88 -6.89 -4.75
CA VAL A 35 34.18 -7.20 -3.51
C VAL A 35 33.03 -6.19 -3.37
N ILE A 36 31.81 -6.68 -3.37
CA ILE A 36 30.66 -5.88 -2.96
C ILE A 36 30.90 -5.52 -1.49
N ALA A 37 31.29 -4.28 -1.21
CA ALA A 37 31.44 -3.80 0.15
C ALA A 37 30.15 -4.11 0.91
N ALA A 38 30.24 -4.80 2.03
CA ALA A 38 29.09 -4.98 2.90
C ALA A 38 28.57 -3.57 3.24
N PRO A 39 27.28 -3.30 3.05
CA PRO A 39 26.74 -1.97 3.30
C PRO A 39 27.07 -1.59 4.74
N VAL A 40 27.64 -0.41 4.94
CA VAL A 40 27.87 0.15 6.27
C VAL A 40 26.57 0.05 7.03
N ASP A 41 26.58 -0.57 8.21
CA ASP A 41 25.35 -0.77 9.00
C ASP A 41 24.91 0.56 9.63
N VAL A 42 24.26 1.38 8.82
CA VAL A 42 23.70 2.68 9.22
C VAL A 42 22.27 2.57 9.75
N ARG A 43 21.83 1.37 10.14
CA ARG A 43 20.47 1.12 10.61
C ARG A 43 20.22 1.76 11.96
N LYS A 44 19.26 2.66 12.00
CA LYS A 44 18.72 3.17 13.26
C LYS A 44 17.76 2.16 13.85
N THR A 45 17.71 2.14 15.18
CA THR A 45 16.83 1.26 15.97
C THR A 45 16.23 2.06 17.11
N ALA A 46 14.96 1.91 17.36
CA ALA A 46 14.28 2.57 18.47
C ALA A 46 13.21 1.68 19.08
N LYS A 47 13.09 1.70 20.41
CA LYS A 47 11.99 1.06 21.14
C LYS A 47 10.74 1.89 20.99
N VAL A 48 9.59 1.25 20.74
CA VAL A 48 8.28 1.91 20.68
C VAL A 48 7.78 2.09 22.11
N GLU A 49 7.39 3.30 22.47
CA GLU A 49 6.87 3.62 23.81
C GLU A 49 5.59 2.84 24.09
N GLY A 50 5.46 2.30 25.28
CA GLY A 50 4.30 1.49 25.68
C GLY A 50 4.21 0.11 25.02
N ALA A 51 5.14 -0.25 24.14
CA ALA A 51 5.16 -1.53 23.46
C ALA A 51 6.35 -2.41 23.88
N ASP A 52 6.20 -3.72 23.72
CA ASP A 52 7.26 -4.69 24.00
C ASP A 52 8.07 -5.07 22.75
N TYR A 53 8.23 -4.10 21.85
CA TYR A 53 9.02 -4.32 20.63
C TYR A 53 9.83 -3.08 20.24
N THR A 54 10.81 -3.34 19.39
CA THR A 54 11.71 -2.36 18.81
C THR A 54 11.54 -2.37 17.31
N ILE A 55 11.50 -1.19 16.70
CA ILE A 55 11.56 -1.03 15.24
C ILE A 55 12.93 -0.52 14.81
N ARG A 56 13.26 -0.76 13.55
CA ARG A 56 14.52 -0.30 12.94
C ARG A 56 14.30 0.09 11.51
N ASP A 57 15.31 0.64 10.87
CA ASP A 57 15.27 0.84 9.42
C ASP A 57 14.89 -0.46 8.71
N GLY A 58 14.01 -0.34 7.73
CA GLY A 58 13.45 -1.46 7.01
C GLY A 58 12.31 -2.19 7.72
N SER A 59 11.94 -1.82 8.96
CA SER A 59 10.74 -2.38 9.58
C SER A 59 9.53 -2.14 8.69
N VAL A 60 8.86 -3.24 8.31
CA VAL A 60 7.60 -3.19 7.58
C VAL A 60 6.52 -2.80 8.57
N VAL A 61 5.98 -1.59 8.46
CA VAL A 61 4.93 -1.09 9.36
C VAL A 61 3.55 -1.11 8.73
N ILE A 62 3.47 -1.24 7.41
CA ILE A 62 2.23 -1.50 6.67
C ILE A 62 2.46 -2.66 5.70
N ALA A 63 1.56 -3.65 5.73
CA ALA A 63 1.49 -4.72 4.74
C ALA A 63 0.04 -4.84 4.25
N ALA A 64 -0.20 -4.58 2.96
CA ALA A 64 -1.56 -4.47 2.45
C ALA A 64 -1.77 -5.25 1.16
N ILE A 65 -2.82 -6.07 1.14
CA ILE A 65 -3.35 -6.65 -0.09
C ILE A 65 -4.42 -5.69 -0.60
N THR A 66 -4.17 -5.09 -1.76
CA THR A 66 -5.05 -4.06 -2.35
C THR A 66 -5.69 -4.52 -3.64
N SER A 67 -6.73 -3.82 -4.09
CA SER A 67 -7.52 -4.19 -5.28
C SER A 67 -6.82 -3.98 -6.61
N CYS A 68 -5.64 -3.39 -6.65
CA CYS A 68 -5.00 -3.02 -7.91
C CYS A 68 -4.78 -4.23 -8.82
N THR A 69 -3.64 -4.45 -9.39
CA THR A 69 -3.42 -5.41 -10.48
C THR A 69 -3.66 -6.89 -10.09
N ASN A 70 -3.61 -7.21 -8.80
CA ASN A 70 -3.53 -8.62 -8.35
C ASN A 70 -4.86 -9.24 -7.93
N THR A 71 -5.86 -8.44 -7.51
CA THR A 71 -7.13 -9.00 -7.02
C THR A 71 -8.02 -9.55 -8.14
N SER A 72 -7.77 -9.21 -9.37
CA SER A 72 -8.41 -9.83 -10.54
C SER A 72 -7.82 -11.21 -10.88
N ASN A 73 -6.73 -11.60 -10.23
CA ASN A 73 -6.10 -12.91 -10.43
C ASN A 73 -6.32 -13.82 -9.22
N PRO A 74 -7.29 -14.73 -9.27
CA PRO A 74 -7.59 -15.64 -8.16
C PRO A 74 -6.41 -16.50 -7.73
N TYR A 75 -5.53 -16.84 -8.65
CA TYR A 75 -4.36 -17.68 -8.37
C TYR A 75 -3.47 -17.07 -7.28
N VAL A 76 -3.17 -15.78 -7.36
CA VAL A 76 -2.31 -15.11 -6.36
C VAL A 76 -3.05 -14.84 -5.05
N MET A 77 -4.37 -14.65 -5.10
CA MET A 77 -5.17 -14.46 -3.88
C MET A 77 -5.31 -15.77 -3.09
N ILE A 78 -5.58 -16.86 -3.78
CA ILE A 78 -5.57 -18.22 -3.18
C ILE A 78 -4.17 -18.53 -2.65
N GLY A 79 -3.12 -18.19 -3.40
CA GLY A 79 -1.74 -18.30 -2.95
C GLY A 79 -1.46 -17.55 -1.65
N ALA A 80 -1.98 -16.34 -1.48
CA ALA A 80 -1.85 -15.57 -0.24
C ALA A 80 -2.56 -16.24 0.94
N GLY A 81 -3.76 -16.75 0.73
CA GLY A 81 -4.51 -17.52 1.73
C GLY A 81 -3.79 -18.80 2.14
N LEU A 82 -3.18 -19.49 1.19
CA LEU A 82 -2.40 -20.71 1.48
C LEU A 82 -1.11 -20.40 2.23
N VAL A 83 -0.41 -19.30 1.93
CA VAL A 83 0.73 -18.83 2.74
C VAL A 83 0.29 -18.56 4.18
N ALA A 84 -0.84 -17.86 4.36
CA ALA A 84 -1.41 -17.61 5.68
C ALA A 84 -1.76 -18.91 6.43
N ARG A 85 -2.39 -19.87 5.77
CA ARG A 85 -2.72 -21.18 6.32
C ARG A 85 -1.49 -21.96 6.79
N LYS A 86 -0.48 -22.05 5.95
CA LYS A 86 0.77 -22.76 6.28
C LYS A 86 1.53 -22.04 7.40
N ALA A 87 1.58 -20.73 7.37
CA ALA A 87 2.19 -19.93 8.44
C ALA A 87 1.46 -20.13 9.78
N ARG A 88 0.12 -20.06 9.80
CA ARG A 88 -0.70 -20.31 10.99
C ARG A 88 -0.47 -21.72 11.55
N ALA A 89 -0.39 -22.73 10.68
CA ALA A 89 -0.14 -24.10 11.09
C ALA A 89 1.21 -24.29 11.81
N LEU A 90 2.20 -23.46 11.49
CA LEU A 90 3.51 -23.43 12.14
C LEU A 90 3.56 -22.44 13.33
N GLY A 91 2.44 -21.80 13.68
CA GLY A 91 2.35 -20.83 14.76
C GLY A 91 2.96 -19.45 14.42
N LEU A 92 3.23 -19.19 13.15
CA LEU A 92 3.70 -17.87 12.70
C LEU A 92 2.55 -16.86 12.65
N ASN A 93 2.87 -15.61 12.95
CA ASN A 93 1.95 -14.49 12.82
C ASN A 93 2.69 -13.25 12.30
N ARG A 94 1.95 -12.22 11.85
CA ARG A 94 2.55 -10.92 11.56
C ARG A 94 3.26 -10.35 12.76
N LYS A 95 4.26 -9.52 12.53
CA LYS A 95 4.93 -8.82 13.64
C LYS A 95 3.98 -7.76 14.25
N PRO A 96 4.08 -7.50 15.56
CA PRO A 96 3.14 -6.64 16.27
C PRO A 96 3.14 -5.18 15.79
N TRP A 97 4.22 -4.72 15.19
CA TRP A 97 4.32 -3.38 14.59
C TRP A 97 3.77 -3.28 13.16
N VAL A 98 3.34 -4.39 12.54
CA VAL A 98 2.83 -4.40 11.16
C VAL A 98 1.32 -4.20 11.16
N LYS A 99 0.87 -3.10 10.61
CA LYS A 99 -0.54 -2.88 10.27
C LYS A 99 -0.86 -3.59 8.97
N THR A 100 -1.78 -4.53 9.02
CA THR A 100 -2.20 -5.33 7.88
C THR A 100 -3.61 -4.98 7.43
N SER A 101 -3.92 -5.19 6.15
CA SER A 101 -5.27 -5.05 5.62
C SER A 101 -5.46 -5.87 4.35
N LEU A 102 -6.70 -6.32 4.14
CA LEU A 102 -7.18 -6.92 2.90
C LEU A 102 -8.28 -6.01 2.32
N ALA A 103 -8.06 -5.49 1.12
CA ALA A 103 -9.04 -4.69 0.39
C ALA A 103 -9.16 -5.19 -1.06
N PRO A 104 -9.95 -6.24 -1.30
CA PRO A 104 -10.11 -6.81 -2.64
C PRO A 104 -10.90 -5.91 -3.56
N GLY A 105 -10.82 -6.16 -4.87
CA GLY A 105 -11.52 -5.36 -5.87
C GLY A 105 -13.01 -5.64 -5.96
N SER A 106 -13.49 -6.73 -5.38
CA SER A 106 -14.88 -7.19 -5.51
C SER A 106 -15.25 -8.14 -4.38
N GLN A 107 -16.53 -8.16 -4.04
CA GLN A 107 -17.13 -9.14 -3.10
C GLN A 107 -16.92 -10.59 -3.57
N VAL A 108 -16.81 -10.82 -4.86
CA VAL A 108 -16.51 -12.14 -5.43
C VAL A 108 -15.20 -12.72 -4.85
N VAL A 109 -14.21 -11.86 -4.59
CA VAL A 109 -12.93 -12.30 -4.00
C VAL A 109 -13.14 -12.79 -2.57
N SER A 110 -13.89 -12.07 -1.76
CA SER A 110 -14.22 -12.49 -0.39
C SER A 110 -14.98 -13.81 -0.39
N GLU A 111 -15.99 -13.95 -1.25
CA GLU A 111 -16.80 -15.18 -1.33
C GLU A 111 -15.97 -16.42 -1.70
N TYR A 112 -15.06 -16.32 -2.68
CA TYR A 112 -14.27 -17.50 -2.99
C TYR A 112 -13.18 -17.79 -1.94
N LEU A 113 -12.64 -16.79 -1.26
CA LEU A 113 -11.72 -16.98 -0.14
C LEU A 113 -12.43 -17.66 1.03
N GLU A 114 -13.65 -17.26 1.34
CA GLU A 114 -14.51 -17.91 2.34
C GLU A 114 -14.84 -19.35 1.94
N ALA A 115 -15.31 -19.57 0.71
CA ALA A 115 -15.65 -20.90 0.19
C ALA A 115 -14.45 -21.85 0.18
N ALA A 116 -13.24 -21.34 -0.05
CA ALA A 116 -11.99 -22.10 0.03
C ALA A 116 -11.48 -22.28 1.48
N GLY A 117 -12.14 -21.67 2.48
CA GLY A 117 -11.74 -21.65 3.88
C GLY A 117 -10.46 -20.85 4.15
N LEU A 118 -10.06 -19.94 3.25
CA LEU A 118 -8.82 -19.18 3.33
C LEU A 118 -8.98 -17.83 4.04
N GLN A 119 -10.20 -17.28 4.11
CA GLN A 119 -10.44 -16.00 4.77
C GLN A 119 -10.11 -16.08 6.27
N GLU A 120 -10.49 -17.16 6.95
CA GLU A 120 -10.16 -17.38 8.35
C GLU A 120 -8.64 -17.44 8.60
N ASP A 121 -7.88 -18.04 7.68
CA ASP A 121 -6.42 -18.09 7.79
C ASP A 121 -5.78 -16.72 7.59
N LEU A 122 -6.30 -15.94 6.64
CA LEU A 122 -5.87 -14.54 6.43
C LEU A 122 -6.19 -13.67 7.65
N ASP A 123 -7.40 -13.79 8.21
CA ASP A 123 -7.81 -13.05 9.41
C ASP A 123 -6.92 -13.39 10.61
N ALA A 124 -6.58 -14.67 10.79
CA ALA A 124 -5.73 -15.13 11.88
C ALA A 124 -4.31 -14.54 11.84
N VAL A 125 -3.78 -14.24 10.65
CA VAL A 125 -2.50 -13.53 10.49
C VAL A 125 -2.68 -12.02 10.29
N GLY A 126 -3.89 -11.50 10.53
CA GLY A 126 -4.21 -10.08 10.62
C GLY A 126 -4.65 -9.42 9.32
N PHE A 127 -4.80 -10.15 8.21
CA PHE A 127 -5.31 -9.62 6.95
C PHE A 127 -6.84 -9.63 6.89
N ASN A 128 -7.46 -8.89 7.80
CA ASN A 128 -8.90 -8.72 7.85
C ASN A 128 -9.41 -7.86 6.68
N LEU A 129 -10.63 -8.14 6.25
CA LEU A 129 -11.32 -7.34 5.24
C LEU A 129 -11.56 -5.93 5.79
N ALA A 130 -10.90 -4.94 5.19
CA ALA A 130 -11.00 -3.52 5.56
C ALA A 130 -11.98 -2.74 4.66
N GLY A 131 -12.25 -3.25 3.47
CA GLY A 131 -13.11 -2.62 2.48
C GLY A 131 -12.84 -3.18 1.09
N TYR A 132 -13.44 -2.58 0.08
CA TYR A 132 -13.24 -2.96 -1.31
C TYR A 132 -12.64 -1.81 -2.10
N GLY A 133 -11.66 -2.10 -2.97
CA GLY A 133 -11.08 -1.10 -3.84
C GLY A 133 -9.66 -0.65 -3.46
N CYS A 134 -9.24 0.49 -3.98
CA CYS A 134 -7.89 1.03 -3.84
C CYS A 134 -7.64 1.71 -2.48
N THR A 135 -7.80 1.01 -1.38
CA THR A 135 -7.73 1.57 -0.03
C THR A 135 -6.30 2.03 0.32
N THR A 136 -5.41 1.11 0.60
CA THR A 136 -4.03 1.43 1.00
C THR A 136 -3.19 1.96 -0.17
N CYS A 137 -3.47 1.52 -1.41
CA CYS A 137 -2.71 1.95 -2.59
C CYS A 137 -2.80 3.46 -2.87
N ILE A 138 -3.83 4.13 -2.37
CA ILE A 138 -4.01 5.59 -2.50
C ILE A 138 -3.82 6.35 -1.18
N GLY A 139 -3.24 5.73 -0.16
CA GLY A 139 -2.98 6.37 1.12
C GLY A 139 -4.14 6.36 2.11
N ASN A 140 -5.20 5.57 1.86
CA ASN A 140 -6.36 5.43 2.75
C ASN A 140 -6.23 4.26 3.73
N ALA A 141 -5.02 3.91 4.12
CA ALA A 141 -4.77 2.87 5.12
C ALA A 141 -5.17 3.29 6.55
N GLY A 142 -5.46 4.57 6.75
CA GLY A 142 -5.54 5.18 8.07
C GLY A 142 -4.16 5.33 8.70
N ASP A 143 -4.11 6.05 9.81
CA ASP A 143 -2.83 6.35 10.48
C ASP A 143 -2.23 5.12 11.17
N LEU A 144 -0.94 5.17 11.45
CA LEU A 144 -0.26 4.28 12.38
C LEU A 144 -0.67 4.66 13.82
N THR A 145 -0.35 3.82 14.81
CA THR A 145 -0.58 4.24 16.20
C THR A 145 0.27 5.47 16.54
N PRO A 146 -0.19 6.35 17.43
CA PRO A 146 0.55 7.56 17.81
C PRO A 146 1.98 7.26 18.25
N GLU A 147 2.19 6.19 19.01
CA GLU A 147 3.50 5.78 19.53
C GLU A 147 4.43 5.32 18.40
N LEU A 148 3.89 4.56 17.44
CA LEU A 148 4.66 4.09 16.29
C LEU A 148 5.04 5.26 15.37
N ASN A 149 4.10 6.17 15.12
CA ASN A 149 4.36 7.40 14.37
C ASN A 149 5.42 8.27 15.05
N ALA A 150 5.31 8.51 16.36
CA ALA A 150 6.28 9.27 17.12
C ALA A 150 7.66 8.61 17.06
N THR A 151 7.74 7.29 17.23
CA THR A 151 9.01 6.55 17.15
C THR A 151 9.67 6.69 15.78
N ILE A 152 8.90 6.57 14.69
CA ILE A 152 9.42 6.72 13.32
C ILE A 152 9.96 8.13 13.10
N THR A 153 9.20 9.16 13.47
CA THR A 153 9.53 10.55 13.16
C THR A 153 10.65 11.08 14.06
N GLN A 154 10.60 10.84 15.36
CA GLN A 154 11.58 11.37 16.31
C GLN A 154 12.97 10.70 16.17
N ASN A 155 13.01 9.44 15.78
CA ASN A 155 14.27 8.71 15.60
C ASN A 155 14.72 8.66 14.13
N ASP A 156 14.00 9.33 13.23
CA ASP A 156 14.29 9.34 11.79
C ASP A 156 14.47 7.91 11.24
N ILE A 157 13.55 7.00 11.60
CA ILE A 157 13.53 5.62 11.11
C ILE A 157 13.03 5.61 9.66
N ILE A 158 13.73 4.93 8.78
CA ILE A 158 13.25 4.66 7.41
C ILE A 158 12.40 3.40 7.45
N ALA A 159 11.13 3.57 7.82
CA ALA A 159 10.15 2.49 7.81
C ALA A 159 9.73 2.14 6.38
N ALA A 160 9.24 0.92 6.21
CA ALA A 160 8.80 0.38 4.93
C ALA A 160 7.31 0.00 4.92
N ALA A 161 6.70 0.08 3.73
CA ALA A 161 5.42 -0.56 3.43
C ALA A 161 5.59 -1.57 2.30
N VAL A 162 4.86 -2.68 2.37
CA VAL A 162 4.80 -3.70 1.32
C VAL A 162 3.34 -3.89 0.91
N LEU A 163 3.04 -3.71 -0.37
CA LEU A 163 1.65 -3.77 -0.82
C LEU A 163 1.50 -4.36 -2.22
N SER A 164 0.36 -4.98 -2.48
CA SER A 164 0.00 -5.48 -3.81
C SER A 164 -0.63 -4.39 -4.67
N GLY A 165 -0.05 -3.19 -4.64
CA GLY A 165 -0.51 -2.03 -5.39
C GLY A 165 0.21 -1.83 -6.71
N ASN A 166 0.04 -0.65 -7.30
CA ASN A 166 0.67 -0.25 -8.56
C ASN A 166 1.42 1.08 -8.48
N ARG A 167 1.51 1.70 -7.32
CA ARG A 167 2.23 2.95 -7.02
C ARG A 167 2.94 2.82 -5.68
N ASN A 168 4.20 3.23 -5.64
CA ASN A 168 5.05 3.06 -4.45
C ASN A 168 6.01 4.24 -4.21
N PHE A 169 5.71 5.41 -4.72
CA PHE A 169 6.57 6.58 -4.44
C PHE A 169 6.41 7.06 -2.99
N GLU A 170 7.39 7.81 -2.52
CA GLU A 170 7.44 8.33 -1.15
C GLU A 170 6.14 9.05 -0.75
N ALA A 171 5.73 8.87 0.50
CA ALA A 171 4.51 9.43 1.10
C ALA A 171 3.18 9.01 0.45
N ARG A 172 3.20 8.17 -0.61
CA ARG A 172 1.98 7.70 -1.28
C ARG A 172 1.10 6.84 -0.38
N ILE A 173 1.71 5.96 0.41
CA ILE A 173 1.01 5.00 1.25
C ILE A 173 0.71 5.60 2.62
N HIS A 174 1.69 6.30 3.18
CA HIS A 174 1.58 6.99 4.46
C HIS A 174 2.61 8.13 4.52
N PRO A 175 2.27 9.31 5.06
CA PRO A 175 3.17 10.49 5.05
C PRO A 175 4.54 10.25 5.69
N ASN A 176 4.61 9.36 6.67
CA ASN A 176 5.82 9.08 7.44
C ASN A 176 6.58 7.83 6.95
N ILE A 177 6.14 7.20 5.84
CA ILE A 177 6.80 6.02 5.27
C ILE A 177 7.50 6.41 3.97
N ARG A 178 8.82 6.32 3.99
CA ARG A 178 9.67 6.72 2.87
C ARG A 178 9.98 5.60 1.89
N SER A 179 9.86 4.35 2.31
CA SER A 179 10.26 3.20 1.49
C SER A 179 9.07 2.27 1.23
N ASN A 180 8.58 2.25 -0.01
CA ASN A 180 7.38 1.48 -0.38
C ASN A 180 7.73 0.44 -1.44
N PHE A 181 7.31 -0.81 -1.21
CA PHE A 181 7.59 -1.95 -2.08
C PHE A 181 6.31 -2.54 -2.65
N LEU A 182 6.32 -2.80 -3.95
CA LEU A 182 5.25 -3.53 -4.63
C LEU A 182 5.58 -5.03 -4.62
N ALA A 183 4.64 -5.84 -4.18
CA ALA A 183 4.79 -7.29 -4.09
C ALA A 183 3.49 -8.01 -4.43
N SER A 184 3.57 -9.27 -4.82
CA SER A 184 2.38 -10.11 -4.97
C SER A 184 1.70 -10.35 -3.63
N PRO A 185 0.38 -10.61 -3.58
CA PRO A 185 -0.33 -10.90 -2.34
C PRO A 185 0.33 -11.94 -1.43
N PRO A 186 0.84 -13.09 -1.92
CA PRO A 186 1.55 -14.05 -1.07
C PRO A 186 2.82 -13.47 -0.43
N LEU A 187 3.57 -12.65 -1.17
CA LEU A 187 4.76 -11.99 -0.64
C LEU A 187 4.42 -10.89 0.38
N VAL A 188 3.29 -10.21 0.21
CA VAL A 188 2.80 -9.24 1.21
C VAL A 188 2.57 -9.95 2.55
N VAL A 189 1.94 -11.13 2.55
CA VAL A 189 1.76 -11.95 3.76
C VAL A 189 3.11 -12.36 4.34
N ALA A 190 4.03 -12.86 3.51
CA ALA A 190 5.37 -13.27 3.96
C ALA A 190 6.16 -12.12 4.60
N TYR A 191 6.12 -10.92 4.02
CA TYR A 191 6.80 -9.76 4.60
C TYR A 191 6.13 -9.23 5.88
N ALA A 192 4.82 -9.39 6.04
CA ALA A 192 4.16 -9.09 7.32
C ALA A 192 4.66 -10.00 8.44
N ILE A 193 4.90 -11.27 8.14
CA ILE A 193 5.46 -12.26 9.08
C ILE A 193 6.95 -11.98 9.35
N ALA A 194 7.74 -11.74 8.31
CA ALA A 194 9.17 -11.41 8.43
C ALA A 194 9.40 -10.06 9.15
N GLY A 195 8.51 -9.08 8.92
CA GLY A 195 8.47 -7.79 9.60
C GLY A 195 9.57 -6.80 9.22
N ASN A 196 10.44 -7.13 8.26
CA ASN A 196 11.52 -6.23 7.87
C ASN A 196 11.99 -6.47 6.43
N MET A 197 12.26 -5.39 5.69
CA MET A 197 12.74 -5.41 4.30
C MET A 197 14.23 -5.75 4.16
N THR A 198 15.00 -5.66 5.24
CA THR A 198 16.43 -6.02 5.21
C THR A 198 16.68 -7.52 5.20
N LYS A 199 15.64 -8.34 5.42
CA LYS A 199 15.73 -9.79 5.31
C LYS A 199 15.70 -10.23 3.85
N ASP A 200 16.66 -11.05 3.48
CA ASP A 200 16.59 -11.78 2.22
C ASP A 200 15.75 -13.06 2.39
N LEU A 201 14.48 -13.00 2.00
CA LEU A 201 13.56 -14.13 2.13
C LEU A 201 13.92 -15.35 1.27
N MET A 202 14.94 -15.25 0.40
CA MET A 202 15.46 -16.39 -0.36
C MET A 202 16.38 -17.25 0.49
N THR A 203 17.05 -16.66 1.48
CA THR A 203 18.14 -17.30 2.25
C THR A 203 17.94 -17.21 3.76
N GLU A 204 17.16 -16.27 4.24
CA GLU A 204 16.92 -16.05 5.66
C GLU A 204 15.52 -16.53 6.10
N PRO A 205 15.35 -16.99 7.35
CA PRO A 205 14.05 -17.43 7.85
C PRO A 205 13.06 -16.28 7.96
N VAL A 206 11.81 -16.52 7.56
CA VAL A 206 10.69 -15.60 7.77
C VAL A 206 10.33 -15.47 9.25
N GLY A 207 10.56 -16.52 10.03
CA GLY A 207 10.27 -16.57 11.46
C GLY A 207 10.73 -17.88 12.10
N LYS A 208 10.21 -18.14 13.30
CA LYS A 208 10.41 -19.40 14.02
C LYS A 208 9.06 -20.03 14.34
N ASP A 209 8.99 -21.34 14.25
CA ASP A 209 7.80 -22.09 14.66
C ASP A 209 7.59 -22.08 16.18
N THR A 210 6.56 -22.75 16.64
CA THR A 210 6.25 -22.90 18.09
C THR A 210 7.32 -23.64 18.88
N ASN A 211 8.21 -24.38 18.23
CA ASN A 211 9.33 -25.10 18.83
C ASN A 211 10.65 -24.31 18.75
N GLY A 212 10.62 -23.11 18.17
CA GLY A 212 11.80 -22.26 17.98
C GLY A 212 12.63 -22.62 16.75
N VAL A 213 12.15 -23.51 15.88
CA VAL A 213 12.82 -23.91 14.64
C VAL A 213 12.64 -22.83 13.58
N ASP A 214 13.69 -22.54 12.82
CA ASP A 214 13.66 -21.58 11.74
C ASP A 214 12.73 -22.06 10.61
N VAL A 215 11.84 -21.15 10.18
CA VAL A 215 10.90 -21.37 9.08
C VAL A 215 11.30 -20.48 7.92
N TYR A 216 11.49 -21.05 6.75
CA TYR A 216 11.85 -20.34 5.53
C TYR A 216 10.64 -20.10 4.64
N LEU A 217 10.79 -19.20 3.68
CA LEU A 217 9.71 -18.89 2.73
C LEU A 217 9.23 -20.15 2.00
N GLY A 218 10.13 -21.06 1.64
CA GLY A 218 9.80 -22.32 0.97
C GLY A 218 8.87 -23.24 1.77
N ASP A 219 8.95 -23.20 3.10
CA ASP A 219 8.12 -24.04 3.98
C ASP A 219 6.65 -23.62 4.00
N ILE A 220 6.39 -22.32 3.78
CA ILE A 220 5.05 -21.74 3.76
C ILE A 220 4.55 -21.43 2.34
N TRP A 221 5.41 -21.57 1.31
CA TRP A 221 5.00 -21.28 -0.06
C TRP A 221 4.15 -22.41 -0.65
N PRO A 222 2.97 -22.10 -1.23
CA PRO A 222 2.13 -23.14 -1.81
C PRO A 222 2.70 -23.63 -3.15
N SER A 223 2.51 -24.92 -3.42
CA SER A 223 2.73 -25.47 -4.75
C SER A 223 1.64 -25.05 -5.73
N SER A 224 1.94 -25.10 -7.02
CA SER A 224 0.95 -24.84 -8.08
C SER A 224 -0.23 -25.82 -8.03
N GLN A 225 -0.01 -27.03 -7.55
CA GLN A 225 -1.08 -28.02 -7.39
C GLN A 225 -2.05 -27.59 -6.29
N GLU A 226 -1.56 -27.21 -5.10
CA GLU A 226 -2.40 -26.74 -3.99
C GLU A 226 -3.25 -25.54 -4.39
N VAL A 227 -2.67 -24.59 -5.12
CA VAL A 227 -3.43 -23.45 -5.65
C VAL A 227 -4.46 -23.92 -6.67
N GLY A 228 -4.08 -24.81 -7.60
CA GLY A 228 -4.94 -25.34 -8.65
C GLY A 228 -6.18 -26.05 -8.09
N GLU A 229 -6.04 -26.83 -7.02
CA GLU A 229 -7.14 -27.53 -6.37
C GLU A 229 -8.22 -26.58 -5.81
N LEU A 230 -7.82 -25.40 -5.36
CA LEU A 230 -8.74 -24.39 -4.81
C LEU A 230 -9.28 -23.42 -5.88
N MET A 231 -8.71 -23.39 -7.08
CA MET A 231 -9.18 -22.50 -8.17
C MET A 231 -10.64 -22.74 -8.55
N ARG A 232 -11.18 -23.96 -8.33
CA ARG A 232 -12.59 -24.27 -8.57
C ARG A 232 -13.57 -23.37 -7.80
N PHE A 233 -13.19 -22.85 -6.66
CA PHE A 233 -14.02 -21.95 -5.86
C PHE A 233 -14.08 -20.55 -6.47
N ALA A 234 -13.02 -20.12 -7.15
CA ALA A 234 -12.94 -18.80 -7.80
C ALA A 234 -13.54 -18.79 -9.22
N MET A 235 -13.56 -19.95 -9.90
CA MET A 235 -14.05 -20.09 -11.27
C MET A 235 -15.54 -20.45 -11.34
N ASN A 236 -16.36 -19.76 -10.54
CA ASN A 236 -17.79 -19.99 -10.46
C ASN A 236 -18.58 -18.76 -10.93
N SER A 237 -19.24 -18.88 -12.10
CA SER A 237 -20.03 -17.78 -12.67
C SER A 237 -21.29 -17.41 -11.84
N GLU A 238 -21.83 -18.33 -11.05
CA GLU A 238 -23.01 -18.10 -10.22
C GLU A 238 -22.73 -17.10 -9.10
N VAL A 239 -21.49 -17.09 -8.56
CA VAL A 239 -21.06 -16.09 -7.56
C VAL A 239 -21.12 -14.68 -8.14
N PHE A 240 -20.66 -14.50 -9.39
CA PHE A 240 -20.78 -13.21 -10.08
C PHE A 240 -22.23 -12.79 -10.28
N LYS A 241 -23.09 -13.69 -10.80
CA LYS A 241 -24.50 -13.40 -11.02
C LYS A 241 -25.21 -13.02 -9.73
N LYS A 242 -24.98 -13.75 -8.65
CA LYS A 242 -25.56 -13.47 -7.33
C LYS A 242 -25.15 -12.09 -6.82
N ASN A 243 -23.86 -11.76 -6.80
CA ASN A 243 -23.37 -10.48 -6.29
C ASN A 243 -23.87 -9.27 -7.08
N TYR A 244 -24.04 -9.41 -8.40
CA TYR A 244 -24.48 -8.29 -9.23
C TYR A 244 -26.00 -8.22 -9.44
N ALA A 245 -26.75 -9.29 -9.16
CA ALA A 245 -28.20 -9.28 -9.26
C ALA A 245 -28.85 -8.31 -8.26
N ASP A 246 -28.34 -8.26 -7.05
CA ASP A 246 -28.91 -7.47 -5.95
C ASP A 246 -28.52 -5.99 -5.98
N VAL A 247 -27.43 -5.61 -6.65
CA VAL A 247 -26.93 -4.22 -6.70
C VAL A 247 -28.00 -3.24 -7.20
N LYS A 248 -28.84 -3.68 -8.14
CA LYS A 248 -29.92 -2.85 -8.71
C LYS A 248 -31.20 -2.87 -7.87
N GLY A 249 -31.49 -4.01 -7.23
CA GLY A 249 -32.75 -4.22 -6.51
C GLY A 249 -32.68 -3.88 -5.01
N ASN A 250 -31.51 -3.98 -4.41
CA ASN A 250 -31.27 -3.70 -3.00
C ASN A 250 -29.91 -3.04 -2.79
N PRO A 251 -29.77 -1.74 -3.03
CA PRO A 251 -28.52 -1.02 -2.90
C PRO A 251 -28.03 -0.90 -1.45
N GLY A 252 -28.84 -1.26 -0.48
CA GLY A 252 -28.51 -1.25 0.94
C GLY A 252 -28.89 0.04 1.67
N ALA A 253 -29.10 -0.08 2.98
CA ALA A 253 -29.60 0.99 3.83
C ALA A 253 -28.74 2.26 3.85
N LEU A 254 -27.44 2.16 3.61
CA LEU A 254 -26.56 3.34 3.52
C LEU A 254 -26.81 4.13 2.24
N TRP A 255 -27.04 3.45 1.12
CA TRP A 255 -27.39 4.11 -0.14
C TRP A 255 -28.77 4.78 -0.05
N GLU A 256 -29.76 4.13 0.57
CA GLU A 256 -31.11 4.68 0.75
C GLU A 256 -31.14 5.93 1.65
N ARG A 257 -30.13 6.13 2.50
CA ARG A 257 -29.99 7.34 3.33
C ARG A 257 -29.40 8.53 2.58
N VAL A 258 -28.85 8.31 1.40
CA VAL A 258 -28.34 9.43 0.59
C VAL A 258 -29.51 10.21 0.05
N SER A 259 -29.64 11.46 0.51
CA SER A 259 -30.66 12.37 -0.02
C SER A 259 -30.35 12.70 -1.47
N SER A 260 -31.30 12.49 -2.36
CA SER A 260 -31.18 12.94 -3.75
C SER A 260 -31.94 14.26 -3.92
N THR A 261 -31.41 15.15 -4.75
CA THR A 261 -32.14 16.33 -5.22
C THR A 261 -32.94 15.94 -6.46
N GLU A 262 -34.23 16.30 -6.48
CA GLU A 262 -35.05 16.13 -7.66
C GLU A 262 -34.80 17.28 -8.64
N GLY A 263 -34.72 16.98 -9.93
CA GLY A 263 -34.54 17.98 -10.98
C GLY A 263 -33.54 17.57 -12.05
N GLN A 264 -33.41 18.39 -13.09
CA GLN A 264 -32.43 18.18 -14.16
C GLN A 264 -31.07 18.80 -13.88
N VAL A 265 -30.99 19.70 -12.88
CA VAL A 265 -29.79 20.45 -12.53
C VAL A 265 -29.50 20.20 -11.04
N TYR A 266 -28.26 19.85 -10.73
CA TYR A 266 -27.80 19.69 -9.37
C TYR A 266 -27.53 21.06 -8.73
N ASN A 267 -28.16 21.33 -7.60
CA ASN A 267 -27.87 22.53 -6.82
C ASN A 267 -26.64 22.27 -5.93
N TRP A 268 -25.51 22.83 -6.30
CA TRP A 268 -24.26 22.73 -5.53
C TRP A 268 -24.40 23.42 -4.18
N PRO A 269 -24.26 22.71 -3.06
CA PRO A 269 -24.21 23.36 -1.76
C PRO A 269 -22.87 24.09 -1.59
N GLU A 270 -22.89 25.13 -0.74
CA GLU A 270 -21.64 25.74 -0.29
C GLU A 270 -20.74 24.72 0.40
N SER A 271 -19.58 24.46 -0.13
CA SER A 271 -18.63 23.48 0.37
C SER A 271 -17.19 23.88 0.08
N THR A 272 -16.33 23.74 1.08
CA THR A 272 -14.88 23.88 0.91
C THR A 272 -14.23 22.58 0.44
N TYR A 273 -14.95 21.44 0.49
CA TYR A 273 -14.45 20.13 0.09
C TYR A 273 -14.77 19.78 -1.36
N ILE A 274 -16.02 20.01 -1.77
CA ILE A 274 -16.46 19.84 -3.17
C ILE A 274 -17.10 21.15 -3.61
N ALA A 275 -16.38 21.94 -4.38
CA ALA A 275 -16.83 23.21 -4.92
C ALA A 275 -17.19 23.08 -6.40
N GLU A 276 -18.05 23.95 -6.90
CA GLU A 276 -18.31 24.08 -8.33
C GLU A 276 -16.99 24.44 -9.03
N PRO A 277 -16.59 23.67 -10.06
CA PRO A 277 -15.33 23.92 -10.75
C PRO A 277 -15.31 25.29 -11.44
N PRO A 278 -14.31 26.16 -11.19
CA PRO A 278 -14.28 27.52 -11.74
C PRO A 278 -14.16 27.57 -13.27
N PHE A 279 -13.71 26.47 -13.91
CA PHE A 279 -13.63 26.40 -15.37
C PHE A 279 -14.99 26.20 -16.05
N PHE A 280 -16.07 25.97 -15.29
CA PHE A 280 -17.45 26.01 -15.79
C PHE A 280 -18.12 27.37 -15.55
N ALA A 281 -17.46 28.32 -14.89
CA ALA A 281 -17.96 29.69 -14.82
C ALA A 281 -18.17 30.23 -16.25
N ASP A 282 -19.30 30.87 -16.51
CA ASP A 282 -19.68 31.39 -17.83
C ASP A 282 -19.85 30.32 -18.93
N PHE A 283 -20.13 29.08 -18.54
CA PHE A 283 -20.45 28.02 -19.49
C PHE A 283 -21.79 28.28 -20.18
N GLU A 284 -21.79 28.27 -21.50
CA GLU A 284 -22.98 28.52 -22.33
C GLU A 284 -23.35 27.26 -23.14
N MET A 285 -24.65 27.00 -23.30
CA MET A 285 -25.15 25.89 -24.11
C MET A 285 -24.84 26.07 -25.61
N THR A 286 -24.65 27.31 -26.06
CA THR A 286 -24.22 27.60 -27.41
C THR A 286 -22.70 27.65 -27.46
N PRO A 287 -22.03 26.82 -28.24
CA PRO A 287 -20.57 26.88 -28.35
C PRO A 287 -20.15 28.28 -28.79
N LYS A 288 -19.26 28.91 -28.04
CA LYS A 288 -18.62 30.16 -28.49
C LYS A 288 -17.92 29.86 -29.81
N ALA A 289 -18.04 30.78 -30.77
CA ALA A 289 -17.36 30.64 -32.05
C ALA A 289 -15.90 30.25 -31.80
N ALA A 290 -15.46 29.16 -32.42
CA ALA A 290 -14.16 28.56 -32.15
C ALA A 290 -13.06 29.63 -32.23
N ALA A 291 -12.58 30.05 -31.09
CA ALA A 291 -11.32 30.76 -31.04
C ALA A 291 -10.29 29.86 -31.77
N THR A 292 -9.60 30.40 -32.73
CA THR A 292 -8.62 29.69 -33.55
C THR A 292 -7.40 29.31 -32.71
N GLY A 293 -7.60 28.45 -31.72
CA GLY A 293 -6.58 27.97 -30.80
C GLY A 293 -6.32 28.90 -29.61
N ILE A 294 -5.63 28.35 -28.63
CA ILE A 294 -5.16 29.08 -27.44
C ILE A 294 -3.90 29.83 -27.84
N THR A 295 -3.94 31.16 -27.83
CA THR A 295 -2.80 32.04 -28.18
C THR A 295 -2.26 32.71 -26.93
N GLY A 296 -0.93 32.90 -26.83
CA GLY A 296 -0.28 33.58 -25.74
C GLY A 296 -0.29 32.86 -24.39
N ALA A 297 -0.73 31.61 -24.33
CA ALA A 297 -0.69 30.83 -23.11
C ALA A 297 0.76 30.50 -22.71
N ARG A 298 1.00 30.43 -21.40
CA ARG A 298 2.27 30.02 -20.82
C ARG A 298 2.09 28.73 -20.07
N ALA A 299 3.08 27.83 -20.14
CA ALA A 299 3.06 26.60 -19.36
C ALA A 299 3.18 26.95 -17.86
N LEU A 300 2.23 26.47 -17.06
CA LEU A 300 2.28 26.59 -15.60
C LEU A 300 3.26 25.56 -15.00
N GLY A 301 3.32 24.38 -15.58
CA GLY A 301 4.24 23.32 -15.19
C GLY A 301 4.55 22.45 -16.40
N VAL A 302 5.77 21.90 -16.44
CA VAL A 302 6.22 20.97 -17.46
C VAL A 302 6.73 19.73 -16.73
N PHE A 303 6.10 18.58 -16.98
CA PHE A 303 6.42 17.32 -16.34
C PHE A 303 6.93 16.32 -17.38
N GLY A 304 7.77 15.36 -16.94
CA GLY A 304 8.26 14.29 -17.81
C GLY A 304 7.20 13.22 -18.08
N ASP A 305 7.61 12.17 -18.79
CA ASP A 305 6.77 11.03 -19.07
C ASP A 305 6.40 10.25 -17.80
N SER A 306 5.29 9.51 -17.86
CA SER A 306 4.80 8.67 -16.77
C SER A 306 4.41 9.40 -15.47
N ILE A 307 4.23 10.70 -15.51
CA ILE A 307 3.68 11.48 -14.40
C ILE A 307 2.16 11.36 -14.37
N THR A 308 1.62 11.09 -13.20
CA THR A 308 0.18 11.08 -12.93
C THR A 308 -0.19 12.21 -11.97
N THR A 309 -1.48 12.52 -11.85
CA THR A 309 -1.99 13.52 -10.90
C THR A 309 -1.62 13.19 -9.45
N ASP A 310 -1.44 11.92 -9.11
CA ASP A 310 -0.99 11.49 -7.78
C ASP A 310 0.42 11.97 -7.41
N HIS A 311 1.29 12.18 -8.37
CA HIS A 311 2.62 12.75 -8.12
C HIS A 311 2.56 14.24 -7.77
N ILE A 312 1.53 14.93 -8.28
CA ILE A 312 1.35 16.37 -8.07
C ILE A 312 0.53 16.64 -6.81
N SER A 313 -0.56 15.88 -6.64
CA SER A 313 -1.48 16.01 -5.51
C SER A 313 -1.91 14.60 -5.07
N PRO A 314 -1.11 13.92 -4.26
CA PRO A 314 -1.47 12.60 -3.74
C PRO A 314 -2.69 12.68 -2.82
N ALA A 315 -3.53 11.65 -2.84
CA ALA A 315 -4.58 11.50 -1.85
C ALA A 315 -3.98 11.29 -0.46
N GLY A 316 -4.69 11.67 0.58
CA GLY A 316 -4.25 11.51 1.96
C GLY A 316 -4.34 12.80 2.78
N SER A 317 -3.79 12.78 3.97
CA SER A 317 -3.81 13.91 4.88
C SER A 317 -2.90 15.04 4.41
N ILE A 318 -3.42 16.26 4.42
CA ILE A 318 -2.63 17.47 4.17
C ILE A 318 -1.90 17.84 5.46
N LYS A 319 -0.56 17.93 5.41
CA LYS A 319 0.23 18.38 6.57
C LYS A 319 -0.08 19.83 6.91
N GLU A 320 -0.38 20.10 8.18
CA GLU A 320 -0.77 21.42 8.65
C GLU A 320 0.33 22.48 8.50
N ASP A 321 1.57 22.08 8.64
CA ASP A 321 2.77 22.93 8.51
C ASP A 321 3.29 23.04 7.08
N GLY A 322 2.74 22.25 6.16
CA GLY A 322 3.05 22.33 4.74
C GLY A 322 2.43 23.57 4.07
N PRO A 323 2.86 23.89 2.84
CA PRO A 323 2.33 25.06 2.12
C PRO A 323 0.81 25.03 1.96
N ALA A 324 0.24 23.88 1.57
CA ALA A 324 -1.20 23.69 1.40
C ALA A 324 -1.96 23.80 2.73
N GLY A 325 -1.44 23.20 3.81
CA GLY A 325 -2.06 23.29 5.13
C GLY A 325 -2.07 24.73 5.67
N LYS A 326 -0.99 25.46 5.51
CA LYS A 326 -0.91 26.88 5.89
C LYS A 326 -1.92 27.70 5.09
N TRP A 327 -1.96 27.51 3.78
CA TRP A 327 -2.91 28.24 2.92
C TRP A 327 -4.36 27.97 3.35
N LEU A 328 -4.73 26.71 3.60
CA LEU A 328 -6.07 26.33 4.06
C LEU A 328 -6.42 27.01 5.39
N LYS A 329 -5.50 27.01 6.37
CA LYS A 329 -5.71 27.66 7.66
C LYS A 329 -5.89 29.17 7.51
N ASP A 330 -5.09 29.83 6.68
CA ASP A 330 -5.18 31.26 6.41
C ASP A 330 -6.51 31.64 5.76
N HIS A 331 -7.17 30.69 5.10
CA HIS A 331 -8.51 30.84 4.51
C HIS A 331 -9.64 30.29 5.38
N GLY A 332 -9.37 30.00 6.64
CA GLY A 332 -10.39 29.60 7.62
C GLY A 332 -10.88 28.16 7.48
N VAL A 333 -10.20 27.31 6.70
CA VAL A 333 -10.52 25.89 6.62
C VAL A 333 -9.87 25.20 7.83
N LEU A 334 -10.71 24.83 8.78
CA LEU A 334 -10.32 24.07 9.96
C LEU A 334 -10.51 22.57 9.69
N LYS A 335 -9.72 21.75 10.39
CA LYS A 335 -9.83 20.28 10.30
C LYS A 335 -11.23 19.80 10.59
#